data_0431cb1a63d7f93185594c38bc758ec7
#
_entry.id   0431cb1a63d7f93185594c38bc758ec7
#
_cell.length_a   1.000
_cell.length_b   1.000
_cell.length_c   1.000
_cell.angle_alpha   90.00
_cell.angle_beta   90.00
_cell.angle_gamma   90.00
#
_symmetry.space_group_name_H-M   'P 1'
#
loop_
_entity.id
_entity.type
_entity.pdbx_description
1 polymer ?
#
loop_
_entity_poly.entity_id
_entity_poly.type
_entity_poly.pdbx_seq_one_letter_code
_entity_poly.pdbx_strand_id
1 'polypeptide(L)'
;MNAVKAAIDANDKVDKIKDMMSQAAYSGVSAQENLQTWLEAAQKEADYANDNLQKLYDSYIGNFDEYLSDVNLAITTVGSKGDRLELTETRMSNQQLTVKTLKSNNEERELSDIIIDYTAAYTAYQASLQAAGMLNQTTLLNYI
;
A
#
# COMPACT_ATOMS: atom_id res chain seq x y z
N MET A 1 -24.84 5.57 24.27
CA MET A 1 -26.29 5.97 24.36
C MET A 1 -26.72 6.33 25.79
N ASN A 2 -26.24 5.64 26.82
CA ASN A 2 -26.60 5.94 28.22
C ASN A 2 -26.06 7.29 28.74
N ALA A 3 -24.81 7.68 28.42
CA ALA A 3 -24.21 8.92 28.93
C ALA A 3 -24.87 10.18 28.39
N VAL A 4 -25.21 10.21 27.09
CA VAL A 4 -25.95 11.33 26.47
C VAL A 4 -27.32 11.50 27.10
N LYS A 5 -28.05 10.39 27.29
CA LYS A 5 -29.36 10.43 27.95
C LYS A 5 -29.26 10.88 29.41
N ALA A 6 -28.25 10.40 30.14
CA ALA A 6 -28.02 10.81 31.52
C ALA A 6 -27.74 12.31 31.64
N ALA A 7 -26.95 12.87 30.73
CA ALA A 7 -26.68 14.32 30.68
C ALA A 7 -27.92 15.13 30.36
N ILE A 8 -28.75 14.70 29.41
CA ILE A 8 -30.02 15.34 29.07
C ILE A 8 -30.97 15.30 30.25
N ASP A 9 -31.21 14.11 30.85
CA ASP A 9 -32.13 13.93 31.95
C ASP A 9 -31.71 14.75 33.21
N ALA A 10 -30.39 14.87 33.46
CA ALA A 10 -29.85 15.66 34.53
C ALA A 10 -30.04 17.17 34.31
N ASN A 11 -29.79 17.68 33.12
CA ASN A 11 -30.03 19.07 32.75
C ASN A 11 -31.53 19.42 32.82
N ASP A 12 -32.39 18.54 32.31
CA ASP A 12 -33.86 18.70 32.41
C ASP A 12 -34.36 18.81 33.84
N LYS A 13 -33.75 18.07 34.78
CA LYS A 13 -34.06 18.21 36.22
C LYS A 13 -33.71 19.59 36.76
N VAL A 14 -32.53 20.12 36.38
CA VAL A 14 -32.10 21.47 36.78
C VAL A 14 -33.10 22.51 36.30
N ASP A 15 -33.50 22.41 35.02
CA ASP A 15 -34.44 23.37 34.43
C ASP A 15 -35.82 23.29 35.06
N LYS A 16 -36.34 22.09 35.34
CA LYS A 16 -37.61 21.91 36.06
C LYS A 16 -37.61 22.53 37.46
N ILE A 17 -36.50 22.40 38.21
CA ILE A 17 -36.36 23.00 39.54
C ILE A 17 -36.32 24.53 39.45
N LYS A 18 -35.59 25.10 38.47
CA LYS A 18 -35.62 26.53 38.20
C LYS A 18 -36.99 27.05 37.85
N ASP A 19 -37.72 26.31 37.05
CA ASP A 19 -39.11 26.65 36.69
C ASP A 19 -40.02 26.62 37.96
N MET A 20 -39.90 25.63 38.84
CA MET A 20 -40.63 25.58 40.09
C MET A 20 -40.30 26.76 41.02
N MET A 21 -39.01 27.18 41.10
CA MET A 21 -38.58 28.34 41.88
C MET A 21 -39.22 29.67 41.37
N SER A 22 -39.55 29.76 40.08
CA SER A 22 -40.17 30.93 39.48
C SER A 22 -41.70 31.00 39.70
N GLN A 23 -42.34 29.90 40.12
CA GLN A 23 -43.78 29.84 40.30
C GLN A 23 -44.23 30.42 41.64
N ALA A 24 -45.30 31.21 41.63
CA ALA A 24 -45.85 31.84 42.82
C ALA A 24 -46.30 30.84 43.92
N ALA A 25 -46.65 29.60 43.53
CA ALA A 25 -47.01 28.53 44.42
C ALA A 25 -45.89 28.12 45.40
N TYR A 26 -44.60 28.39 45.07
CA TYR A 26 -43.42 28.04 45.86
C TYR A 26 -42.71 29.28 46.44
N SER A 27 -43.43 30.41 46.62
CA SER A 27 -42.85 31.67 47.11
C SER A 27 -42.57 31.71 48.62
N GLY A 28 -42.99 30.68 49.38
CA GLY A 28 -42.70 30.57 50.83
C GLY A 28 -41.23 30.37 51.10
N VAL A 29 -40.66 31.00 52.17
CA VAL A 29 -39.23 30.96 52.50
C VAL A 29 -38.71 29.52 52.63
N SER A 30 -39.44 28.67 53.36
CA SER A 30 -39.07 27.27 53.55
C SER A 30 -39.14 26.44 52.23
N ALA A 31 -40.06 26.76 51.33
CA ALA A 31 -40.12 26.13 50.02
C ALA A 31 -38.92 26.52 49.13
N GLN A 32 -38.55 27.80 49.16
CA GLN A 32 -37.39 28.31 48.43
C GLN A 32 -36.06 27.72 48.90
N GLU A 33 -35.88 27.60 50.21
CA GLU A 33 -34.67 26.95 50.82
C GLU A 33 -34.55 25.48 50.36
N ASN A 34 -35.66 24.74 50.38
CA ASN A 34 -35.69 23.35 49.93
C ASN A 34 -35.38 23.24 48.40
N LEU A 35 -36.00 24.09 47.58
CA LEU A 35 -35.76 24.12 46.17
C LEU A 35 -34.31 24.49 45.83
N GLN A 36 -33.69 25.40 46.62
CA GLN A 36 -32.29 25.77 46.43
C GLN A 36 -31.35 24.59 46.74
N THR A 37 -31.62 23.81 47.80
CA THR A 37 -30.88 22.61 48.14
C THR A 37 -31.02 21.55 47.02
N TRP A 38 -32.20 21.38 46.45
CA TRP A 38 -32.46 20.46 45.36
C TRP A 38 -31.78 20.92 44.05
N LEU A 39 -31.75 22.24 43.80
CA LEU A 39 -31.06 22.83 42.66
C LEU A 39 -29.57 22.57 42.72
N GLU A 40 -28.94 22.78 43.89
CA GLU A 40 -27.52 22.49 44.06
C GLU A 40 -27.18 21.01 43.84
N ALA A 41 -28.04 20.11 44.35
CA ALA A 41 -27.87 18.68 44.13
C ALA A 41 -28.04 18.28 42.66
N ALA A 42 -29.06 18.84 41.99
CA ALA A 42 -29.32 18.60 40.58
C ALA A 42 -28.20 19.17 39.68
N GLN A 43 -27.65 20.34 40.00
CA GLN A 43 -26.51 20.93 39.29
C GLN A 43 -25.27 20.03 39.40
N LYS A 44 -24.95 19.52 40.58
CA LYS A 44 -23.84 18.57 40.75
C LYS A 44 -24.03 17.30 39.96
N GLU A 45 -25.27 16.77 39.88
CA GLU A 45 -25.61 15.61 39.08
C GLU A 45 -25.42 15.93 37.56
N ALA A 46 -25.86 17.10 37.13
CA ALA A 46 -25.71 17.55 35.73
C ALA A 46 -24.23 17.77 35.37
N ASP A 47 -23.46 18.43 36.24
CA ASP A 47 -22.02 18.65 36.00
C ASP A 47 -21.28 17.31 35.90
N TYR A 48 -21.58 16.36 36.79
CA TYR A 48 -20.99 15.03 36.71
C TYR A 48 -21.39 14.26 35.46
N ALA A 49 -22.64 14.32 35.03
CA ALA A 49 -23.13 13.69 33.83
C ALA A 49 -22.51 14.30 32.55
N ASN A 50 -22.36 15.63 32.51
CA ASN A 50 -21.71 16.35 31.42
C ASN A 50 -20.21 16.04 31.36
N ASP A 51 -19.52 15.99 32.51
CA ASP A 51 -18.10 15.61 32.58
C ASP A 51 -17.85 14.17 32.06
N ASN A 52 -18.72 13.24 32.44
CA ASN A 52 -18.67 11.87 31.94
C ASN A 52 -18.93 11.81 30.42
N LEU A 53 -19.87 12.60 29.91
CA LEU A 53 -20.16 12.69 28.51
C LEU A 53 -18.95 13.26 27.73
N GLN A 54 -18.33 14.30 28.25
CA GLN A 54 -17.14 14.90 27.66
C GLN A 54 -15.97 13.90 27.61
N LYS A 55 -15.69 13.22 28.73
CA LYS A 55 -14.65 12.17 28.77
C LYS A 55 -14.91 11.04 27.78
N LEU A 56 -16.17 10.69 27.56
CA LEU A 56 -16.55 9.70 26.57
C LEU A 56 -16.23 10.19 25.16
N TYR A 57 -16.59 11.44 24.81
CA TYR A 57 -16.27 12.02 23.52
C TYR A 57 -14.76 12.14 23.29
N ASP A 58 -14.00 12.60 24.28
CA ASP A 58 -12.55 12.73 24.21
C ASP A 58 -11.89 11.36 23.95
N SER A 59 -12.39 10.31 24.60
CA SER A 59 -11.91 8.94 24.36
C SER A 59 -12.21 8.45 22.95
N TYR A 60 -13.40 8.72 22.41
CA TYR A 60 -13.75 8.31 21.06
C TYR A 60 -12.99 9.11 19.99
N ILE A 61 -12.78 10.40 20.22
CA ILE A 61 -11.98 11.25 19.32
C ILE A 61 -10.53 10.74 19.29
N GLY A 62 -9.95 10.46 20.47
CA GLY A 62 -8.59 9.92 20.55
C GLY A 62 -8.44 8.58 19.82
N ASN A 63 -9.38 7.66 19.99
CA ASN A 63 -9.38 6.38 19.25
C ASN A 63 -9.54 6.59 17.75
N PHE A 64 -10.36 7.56 17.34
CA PHE A 64 -10.56 7.87 15.92
C PHE A 64 -9.28 8.43 15.27
N ASP A 65 -8.56 9.30 15.98
CA ASP A 65 -7.27 9.84 15.53
C ASP A 65 -6.21 8.73 15.39
N GLU A 66 -6.20 7.76 16.32
CA GLU A 66 -5.33 6.60 16.23
C GLU A 66 -5.65 5.75 14.99
N TYR A 67 -6.92 5.44 14.74
CA TYR A 67 -7.33 4.69 13.55
C TYR A 67 -7.02 5.43 12.24
N LEU A 68 -7.18 6.75 12.21
CA LEU A 68 -6.78 7.56 11.05
C LEU A 68 -5.27 7.48 10.80
N SER A 69 -4.47 7.53 11.86
CA SER A 69 -3.03 7.37 11.78
C SER A 69 -2.64 5.99 11.21
N ASP A 70 -3.27 4.93 11.71
CA ASP A 70 -3.03 3.57 11.24
C ASP A 70 -3.41 3.39 9.77
N VAL A 71 -4.55 3.94 9.35
CA VAL A 71 -4.99 3.92 7.95
C VAL A 71 -4.00 4.66 7.05
N ASN A 72 -3.54 5.85 7.45
CA ASN A 72 -2.55 6.62 6.70
C ASN A 72 -1.21 5.87 6.58
N LEU A 73 -0.77 5.21 7.65
CA LEU A 73 0.43 4.36 7.63
C LEU A 73 0.26 3.17 6.68
N ALA A 74 -0.91 2.53 6.69
CA ALA A 74 -1.22 1.43 5.78
C ALA A 74 -1.21 1.89 4.31
N ILE A 75 -1.82 3.03 4.00
CA ILE A 75 -1.82 3.63 2.66
C ILE A 75 -0.38 3.91 2.20
N THR A 76 0.43 4.54 3.04
CA THR A 76 1.84 4.83 2.74
C THR A 76 2.65 3.56 2.49
N THR A 77 2.40 2.53 3.30
CA THR A 77 3.06 1.22 3.15
C THR A 77 2.67 0.54 1.84
N VAL A 78 1.39 0.56 1.48
CA VAL A 78 0.90 -0.01 0.21
C VAL A 78 1.46 0.78 -0.98
N GLY A 79 1.47 2.11 -0.92
CA GLY A 79 2.08 2.96 -1.94
C GLY A 79 3.55 2.62 -2.18
N SER A 80 4.34 2.56 -1.10
CA SER A 80 5.76 2.19 -1.19
C SER A 80 6.00 0.78 -1.77
N LYS A 81 5.10 -0.18 -1.48
CA LYS A 81 5.16 -1.51 -2.09
C LYS A 81 4.82 -1.46 -3.58
N GLY A 82 3.86 -0.61 -3.98
CA GLY A 82 3.53 -0.36 -5.37
C GLY A 82 4.73 0.16 -6.16
N ASP A 83 5.40 1.19 -5.66
CA ASP A 83 6.59 1.78 -6.29
C ASP A 83 7.72 0.75 -6.44
N ARG A 84 7.91 -0.12 -5.44
CA ARG A 84 8.89 -1.21 -5.50
C ARG A 84 8.55 -2.27 -6.54
N LEU A 85 7.27 -2.57 -6.73
CA LEU A 85 6.82 -3.49 -7.77
C LEU A 85 7.06 -2.90 -9.16
N GLU A 86 6.74 -1.64 -9.39
CA GLU A 86 6.99 -0.94 -10.65
C GLU A 86 8.48 -0.90 -10.99
N LEU A 87 9.33 -0.59 -10.00
CA LEU A 87 10.79 -0.64 -10.17
C LEU A 87 11.28 -2.05 -10.51
N THR A 88 10.70 -3.07 -9.89
CA THR A 88 11.06 -4.47 -10.15
C THR A 88 10.64 -4.89 -11.55
N GLU A 89 9.45 -4.52 -12.01
CA GLU A 89 8.95 -4.77 -13.35
C GLU A 89 9.87 -4.12 -14.40
N THR A 90 10.23 -2.86 -14.21
CA THR A 90 11.15 -2.14 -15.07
C THR A 90 12.51 -2.83 -15.14
N ARG A 91 13.05 -3.26 -14.00
CA ARG A 91 14.32 -4.00 -13.93
C ARG A 91 14.24 -5.34 -14.65
N MET A 92 13.18 -6.10 -14.45
CA MET A 92 12.97 -7.38 -15.12
C MET A 92 12.84 -7.23 -16.64
N SER A 93 12.12 -6.20 -17.10
CA SER A 93 12.00 -5.86 -18.52
C SER A 93 13.36 -5.57 -19.16
N ASN A 94 14.18 -4.76 -18.50
CA ASN A 94 15.54 -4.44 -18.95
C ASN A 94 16.45 -5.68 -18.95
N GLN A 95 16.35 -6.55 -17.95
CA GLN A 95 17.10 -7.81 -17.90
C GLN A 95 16.67 -8.75 -19.04
N GLN A 96 15.37 -8.84 -19.31
CA GLN A 96 14.86 -9.65 -20.43
C GLN A 96 15.39 -9.17 -21.77
N LEU A 97 15.42 -7.84 -21.99
CA LEU A 97 16.00 -7.26 -23.19
C LEU A 97 17.48 -7.58 -23.32
N THR A 98 18.24 -7.44 -22.22
CA THR A 98 19.66 -7.76 -22.19
C THR A 98 19.93 -9.24 -22.52
N VAL A 99 19.19 -10.16 -21.90
CA VAL A 99 19.31 -11.60 -22.19
C VAL A 99 18.96 -11.92 -23.64
N LYS A 100 17.91 -11.28 -24.17
CA LYS A 100 17.50 -11.46 -25.56
C LYS A 100 18.60 -10.99 -26.56
N THR A 101 19.22 -9.86 -26.25
CA THR A 101 20.34 -9.32 -27.06
C THR A 101 21.58 -10.23 -26.94
N LEU A 102 21.91 -10.69 -25.75
CA LEU A 102 23.05 -11.63 -25.58
C LEU A 102 22.81 -12.95 -26.31
N LYS A 103 21.58 -13.47 -26.28
CA LYS A 103 21.22 -14.68 -27.01
C LYS A 103 21.33 -14.48 -28.51
N SER A 104 20.80 -13.37 -29.06
CA SER A 104 20.89 -13.04 -30.48
C SER A 104 22.36 -12.92 -30.94
N ASN A 105 23.17 -12.19 -30.17
CA ASN A 105 24.59 -12.01 -30.49
C ASN A 105 25.36 -13.34 -30.46
N ASN A 106 25.03 -14.25 -29.57
CA ASN A 106 25.69 -15.56 -29.47
C ASN A 106 25.26 -16.47 -30.64
N GLU A 107 23.98 -16.55 -30.94
CA GLU A 107 23.44 -17.37 -32.03
C GLU A 107 23.92 -16.87 -33.39
N GLU A 108 23.93 -15.56 -33.66
CA GLU A 108 24.40 -14.97 -34.90
C GLU A 108 25.92 -15.16 -35.10
N ARG A 109 26.69 -15.06 -34.03
CA ARG A 109 28.15 -15.26 -34.07
C ARG A 109 28.50 -16.71 -34.35
N GLU A 110 27.85 -17.66 -33.67
CA GLU A 110 28.07 -19.09 -33.92
C GLU A 110 27.71 -19.48 -35.35
N LEU A 111 26.60 -18.97 -35.91
CA LEU A 111 26.20 -19.25 -37.30
C LEU A 111 27.21 -18.68 -38.31
N SER A 112 27.70 -17.48 -38.10
CA SER A 112 28.72 -16.86 -38.98
C SER A 112 30.04 -17.63 -38.96
N ASP A 113 30.51 -18.04 -37.79
CA ASP A 113 31.74 -18.82 -37.65
C ASP A 113 31.58 -20.20 -38.32
N ILE A 114 30.45 -20.87 -38.14
CA ILE A 114 30.14 -22.15 -38.80
C ILE A 114 30.12 -22.02 -40.33
N ILE A 115 29.54 -20.96 -40.89
CA ILE A 115 29.53 -20.73 -42.33
C ILE A 115 30.95 -20.50 -42.88
N ILE A 116 31.80 -19.77 -42.18
CA ILE A 116 33.19 -19.53 -42.55
C ILE A 116 33.96 -20.86 -42.54
N ASP A 117 33.86 -21.63 -41.48
CA ASP A 117 34.54 -22.92 -41.35
C ASP A 117 34.05 -23.92 -42.43
N TYR A 118 32.75 -23.97 -42.67
CA TYR A 118 32.18 -24.81 -43.72
C TYR A 118 32.71 -24.44 -45.12
N THR A 119 32.71 -23.14 -45.44
CA THR A 119 33.23 -22.68 -46.75
C THR A 119 34.72 -22.94 -46.91
N ALA A 120 35.52 -22.78 -45.87
CA ALA A 120 36.94 -23.12 -45.85
C ALA A 120 37.17 -24.62 -46.06
N ALA A 121 36.47 -25.47 -45.34
CA ALA A 121 36.52 -26.93 -45.45
C ALA A 121 36.07 -27.41 -46.84
N TYR A 122 35.01 -26.84 -47.39
CA TYR A 122 34.51 -27.16 -48.73
C TYR A 122 35.51 -26.77 -49.84
N THR A 123 36.14 -25.59 -49.72
CA THR A 123 37.16 -25.14 -50.64
C THR A 123 38.40 -26.04 -50.60
N ALA A 124 38.86 -26.42 -49.40
CA ALA A 124 39.98 -27.36 -49.22
C ALA A 124 39.66 -28.74 -49.82
N TYR A 125 38.45 -29.23 -49.66
CA TYR A 125 37.99 -30.47 -50.25
C TYR A 125 38.01 -30.40 -51.81
N GLN A 126 37.52 -29.34 -52.41
CA GLN A 126 37.58 -29.13 -53.86
C GLN A 126 39.02 -29.07 -54.39
N ALA A 127 39.93 -28.36 -53.68
CA ALA A 127 41.34 -28.28 -54.05
C ALA A 127 42.01 -29.65 -53.96
N SER A 128 41.66 -30.46 -52.97
CA SER A 128 42.19 -31.82 -52.80
C SER A 128 41.73 -32.75 -53.97
N LEU A 129 40.49 -32.65 -54.39
CA LEU A 129 39.98 -33.41 -55.54
C LEU A 129 40.67 -32.98 -56.87
N GLN A 130 40.93 -31.70 -57.08
CA GLN A 130 41.63 -31.20 -58.22
C GLN A 130 43.09 -31.69 -58.26
N ALA A 131 43.78 -31.62 -57.11
CA ALA A 131 45.13 -32.14 -56.99
C ALA A 131 45.23 -33.63 -57.22
N ALA A 132 44.26 -34.43 -56.70
CA ALA A 132 44.22 -35.87 -56.96
C ALA A 132 43.96 -36.19 -58.47
N GLY A 133 43.09 -35.37 -59.15
CA GLY A 133 42.87 -35.47 -60.59
C GLY A 133 44.10 -35.17 -61.44
N MET A 134 44.86 -34.16 -61.05
CA MET A 134 46.11 -33.81 -61.76
C MET A 134 47.19 -34.87 -61.55
N LEU A 135 47.34 -35.46 -60.38
CA LEU A 135 48.27 -36.55 -60.08
C LEU A 135 47.98 -37.78 -60.96
N ASN A 136 46.71 -38.15 -61.07
CA ASN A 136 46.32 -39.26 -61.97
C ASN A 136 46.57 -39.02 -63.45
N GLN A 137 46.46 -37.79 -63.91
CA GLN A 137 46.76 -37.44 -65.32
C GLN A 137 48.28 -37.45 -65.61
N THR A 138 49.07 -36.94 -64.70
CA THR A 138 50.54 -36.91 -64.93
C THR A 138 51.23 -38.28 -64.80
N THR A 139 50.70 -39.19 -64.01
CA THR A 139 51.31 -40.54 -63.89
C THR A 139 50.98 -41.48 -65.03
N LEU A 140 49.88 -41.29 -65.75
CA LEU A 140 49.51 -42.11 -66.89
C LEU A 140 50.13 -41.61 -68.24
N LEU A 141 50.35 -40.29 -68.40
CA LEU A 141 50.87 -39.71 -69.64
C LEU A 141 52.40 -39.69 -69.72
N ASN A 142 53.12 -39.77 -68.57
CA ASN A 142 54.60 -39.77 -68.56
C ASN A 142 55.23 -41.17 -68.68
N TYR A 143 54.45 -42.23 -68.83
CA TYR A 143 54.97 -43.62 -68.86
C TYR A 143 54.65 -44.36 -70.13
N ILE A 144 54.08 -43.65 -71.12
CA ILE A 144 53.91 -44.09 -72.49
C ILE A 144 54.86 -43.29 -73.40
#